data_80072bc8995437b5efe37447057fc0b4
#
_entry.id   80072bc8995437b5efe37447057fc0b4
#
_cell.length_a   1.000
_cell.length_b   1.000
_cell.length_c   1.000
_cell.angle_alpha   90.00
_cell.angle_beta   90.00
_cell.angle_gamma   90.00
#
_symmetry.space_group_name_H-M   'P 1'
#
loop_
_entity.id
_entity.type
_entity.pdbx_description
1 polymer ?
#
loop_
_entity_poly.entity_id
_entity_poly.type
_entity_poly.pdbx_seq_one_letter_code
_entity_poly.pdbx_strand_id
1 'polypeptide(L)'
;MDMALCVIDKASKTLQFAGAMNSIFYIQDDCLNEIKGNRKSIGGMQSEESRVFSTNTIQLNKTTSFYICSDGYFHQFGGEFNKKFSTKKFKELLLEIHSLEMSEQKLKLQETMTNWIGTTNQIDDMLVIGVKIDF
;
A
#
# COMPACT_ATOMS: atom_id res chain seq x y z
N MET A 1 -6.34 -16.25 1.55
CA MET A 1 -5.06 -15.51 1.44
C MET A 1 -5.34 -14.16 0.80
N ASP A 2 -4.79 -13.09 1.36
CA ASP A 2 -4.86 -11.74 0.81
C ASP A 2 -3.61 -11.45 0.01
N MET A 3 -3.74 -10.76 -1.13
CA MET A 3 -2.62 -10.56 -2.06
C MET A 3 -2.79 -9.26 -2.85
N ALA A 4 -1.67 -8.65 -3.19
CA ALA A 4 -1.56 -7.59 -4.19
C ALA A 4 -0.60 -8.07 -5.29
N LEU A 5 -1.03 -8.02 -6.53
CA LEU A 5 -0.22 -8.34 -7.71
C LEU A 5 -0.04 -7.09 -8.57
N CYS A 6 1.22 -6.77 -8.86
CA CYS A 6 1.60 -5.67 -9.74
C CYS A 6 2.45 -6.19 -10.89
N VAL A 7 2.11 -5.81 -12.12
CA VAL A 7 2.88 -6.11 -13.33
C VAL A 7 3.25 -4.81 -14.01
N ILE A 8 4.55 -4.58 -14.20
CA ILE A 8 5.08 -3.41 -14.88
C ILE A 8 5.47 -3.79 -16.30
N ASP A 9 4.83 -3.19 -17.28
CA ASP A 9 5.21 -3.31 -18.69
C ASP A 9 5.96 -2.03 -19.12
N LYS A 10 7.26 -2.18 -19.35
CA LYS A 10 8.12 -1.08 -19.75
C LYS A 10 7.84 -0.61 -21.18
N ALA A 11 7.41 -1.51 -22.07
CA ALA A 11 7.17 -1.18 -23.46
C ALA A 11 5.92 -0.30 -23.63
N SER A 12 4.84 -0.66 -22.94
CA SER A 12 3.59 0.11 -22.92
C SER A 12 3.57 1.21 -21.84
N LYS A 13 4.60 1.28 -20.98
CA LYS A 13 4.67 2.18 -19.81
C LYS A 13 3.40 2.08 -18.95
N THR A 14 3.05 0.87 -18.56
CA THR A 14 1.87 0.62 -17.74
C THR A 14 2.22 -0.17 -16.49
N LEU A 15 1.47 0.08 -15.41
CA LEU A 15 1.39 -0.75 -14.21
C LEU A 15 0.00 -1.35 -14.14
N GLN A 16 -0.09 -2.66 -14.21
CA GLN A 16 -1.32 -3.40 -13.98
C GLN A 16 -1.38 -3.86 -12.52
N PHE A 17 -2.51 -3.67 -11.89
CA PHE A 17 -2.77 -4.05 -10.51
C PHE A 17 -4.02 -4.92 -10.38
N ALA A 18 -3.90 -6.00 -9.63
CA ALA A 18 -5.02 -6.80 -9.14
C ALA A 18 -4.83 -7.08 -7.64
N GLY A 19 -5.86 -6.84 -6.85
CA GLY A 19 -5.81 -7.01 -5.39
C GLY A 19 -6.90 -7.94 -4.88
N ALA A 20 -6.53 -8.88 -4.01
CA ALA A 20 -7.41 -9.67 -3.17
C ALA A 20 -7.33 -9.10 -1.76
N MET A 21 -8.36 -8.36 -1.31
CA MET A 21 -8.44 -7.60 -0.06
C MET A 21 -7.46 -6.41 0.04
N ASN A 22 -6.27 -6.50 -0.54
CA ASN A 22 -5.24 -5.47 -0.48
C ASN A 22 -5.42 -4.41 -1.56
N SER A 23 -5.12 -3.15 -1.21
CA SER A 23 -5.13 -1.98 -2.10
C SER A 23 -3.72 -1.68 -2.61
N ILE A 24 -3.64 -0.89 -3.69
CA ILE A 24 -2.44 -0.16 -4.09
C ILE A 24 -2.64 1.33 -3.87
N PHE A 25 -1.62 1.99 -3.36
CA PHE A 25 -1.53 3.46 -3.29
C PHE A 25 -0.48 3.91 -4.30
N TYR A 26 -0.79 4.95 -5.08
CA TYR A 26 0.21 5.50 -6.00
C TYR A 26 0.13 7.02 -6.05
N ILE A 27 1.29 7.65 -6.30
CA ILE A 27 1.45 9.10 -6.34
C ILE A 27 2.01 9.48 -7.70
N GLN A 28 1.29 10.39 -8.37
CA GLN A 28 1.69 11.06 -9.60
C GLN A 28 1.35 12.54 -9.47
N ASP A 29 2.25 13.46 -9.88
CA ASP A 29 2.06 14.91 -9.76
C ASP A 29 1.61 15.35 -8.34
N ASP A 30 2.26 14.82 -7.32
CA ASP A 30 1.96 15.07 -5.90
C ASP A 30 0.52 14.69 -5.48
N CYS A 31 -0.20 13.97 -6.33
CA CYS A 31 -1.54 13.47 -6.04
C CYS A 31 -1.51 12.00 -5.68
N LEU A 32 -1.98 11.67 -4.47
CA LEU A 32 -2.13 10.29 -4.01
C LEU A 32 -3.48 9.73 -4.45
N ASN A 33 -3.41 8.58 -5.09
CA ASN A 33 -4.56 7.79 -5.51
C ASN A 33 -4.54 6.42 -4.82
N GLU A 34 -5.71 5.84 -4.64
CA GLU A 34 -5.88 4.47 -4.13
C GLU A 34 -6.76 3.68 -5.09
N ILE A 35 -6.30 2.49 -5.46
CA ILE A 35 -7.15 1.48 -6.10
C ILE A 35 -7.35 0.35 -5.11
N LYS A 36 -8.61 0.14 -4.71
CA LYS A 36 -8.98 -0.93 -3.79
C LYS A 36 -8.99 -2.28 -4.49
N GLY A 37 -8.48 -3.29 -3.83
CA GLY A 37 -8.64 -4.67 -4.25
C GLY A 37 -10.08 -5.14 -4.12
N ASN A 38 -10.39 -6.27 -4.76
CA ASN A 38 -11.66 -6.94 -4.58
C ASN A 38 -11.80 -7.44 -3.12
N ARG A 39 -12.99 -7.31 -2.55
CA ARG A 39 -13.29 -7.77 -1.18
C ARG A 39 -13.48 -9.29 -1.13
N LYS A 40 -12.50 -10.02 -1.64
CA LYS A 40 -12.46 -11.48 -1.70
C LYS A 40 -11.01 -11.93 -1.51
N SER A 41 -10.80 -12.94 -0.67
CA SER A 41 -9.48 -13.59 -0.52
C SER A 41 -9.28 -14.67 -1.57
N ILE A 42 -8.03 -15.01 -1.84
CA ILE A 42 -7.69 -16.15 -2.72
C ILE A 42 -7.79 -17.44 -1.91
N GLY A 43 -8.53 -18.42 -2.44
CA GLY A 43 -8.77 -19.71 -1.78
C GLY A 43 -9.77 -19.63 -0.64
N GLY A 44 -9.85 -20.70 0.17
CA GLY A 44 -10.85 -20.84 1.23
C GLY A 44 -12.23 -21.24 0.72
N MET A 45 -13.24 -21.15 1.59
CA MET A 45 -14.63 -21.45 1.21
C MET A 45 -15.12 -20.44 0.18
N GLN A 46 -15.68 -20.94 -0.92
CA GLN A 46 -16.19 -20.16 -2.03
C GLN A 46 -17.67 -20.49 -2.22
N SER A 47 -18.51 -19.46 -2.15
CA SER A 47 -19.96 -19.58 -2.37
C SER A 47 -20.36 -19.26 -3.81
N GLU A 48 -19.52 -18.57 -4.55
CA GLU A 48 -19.70 -18.23 -5.95
C GLU A 48 -19.13 -19.30 -6.88
N GLU A 49 -19.74 -19.52 -8.06
CA GLU A 49 -19.24 -20.48 -9.08
C GLU A 49 -17.84 -20.12 -9.58
N SER A 50 -17.56 -18.83 -9.75
CA SER A 50 -16.24 -18.35 -10.15
C SER A 50 -15.83 -17.13 -9.34
N ARG A 51 -14.57 -17.10 -8.91
CA ARG A 51 -13.97 -15.96 -8.20
C ARG A 51 -13.09 -15.16 -9.14
N VAL A 52 -13.59 -14.01 -9.57
CA VAL A 52 -12.90 -13.12 -10.51
C VAL A 52 -12.31 -11.93 -9.75
N PHE A 53 -11.09 -11.55 -10.11
CA PHE A 53 -10.41 -10.35 -9.62
C PHE A 53 -10.28 -9.35 -10.74
N SER A 54 -10.59 -8.08 -10.46
CA SER A 54 -10.48 -6.99 -11.41
C SER A 54 -9.02 -6.58 -11.60
N THR A 55 -8.62 -6.36 -12.85
CA THR A 55 -7.35 -5.75 -13.18
C THR A 55 -7.54 -4.28 -13.49
N ASN A 56 -6.71 -3.43 -12.89
CA ASN A 56 -6.69 -1.99 -13.13
C ASN A 56 -5.35 -1.61 -13.77
N THR A 57 -5.38 -0.68 -14.72
CA THR A 57 -4.18 -0.22 -15.43
C THR A 57 -3.90 1.25 -15.08
N ILE A 58 -2.68 1.53 -14.67
CA ILE A 58 -2.17 2.87 -14.37
C ILE A 58 -1.16 3.20 -15.47
N GLN A 59 -1.31 4.37 -16.11
CA GLN A 59 -0.34 4.87 -17.10
C GLN A 59 0.86 5.49 -16.37
N LEU A 60 2.07 5.08 -16.77
CA LEU A 60 3.34 5.52 -16.20
C LEU A 60 4.01 6.59 -17.08
N ASN A 61 3.24 7.58 -17.55
CA ASN A 61 3.74 8.67 -18.39
C ASN A 61 4.50 9.75 -17.61
N LYS A 62 4.54 9.60 -16.28
CA LYS A 62 5.14 10.51 -15.32
C LYS A 62 5.85 9.70 -14.25
N THR A 63 6.80 10.33 -13.56
CA THR A 63 7.39 9.72 -12.35
C THR A 63 6.28 9.27 -11.41
N THR A 64 6.28 8.00 -11.09
CA THR A 64 5.24 7.36 -10.28
C THR A 64 5.88 6.62 -9.12
N SER A 65 5.47 6.96 -7.91
CA SER A 65 5.73 6.14 -6.73
C SER A 65 4.49 5.33 -6.41
N PHE A 66 4.63 4.02 -6.20
CA PHE A 66 3.50 3.21 -5.74
C PHE A 66 3.88 2.35 -4.55
N TYR A 67 2.87 2.00 -3.75
CA TYR A 67 3.04 1.26 -2.50
C TYR A 67 1.97 0.19 -2.39
N ILE A 68 2.40 -1.01 -2.03
CA ILE A 68 1.55 -2.11 -1.59
C ILE A 68 1.95 -2.48 -0.17
N CYS A 69 0.98 -2.82 0.67
CA CYS A 69 1.23 -3.07 2.09
C CYS A 69 0.26 -4.10 2.66
N SER A 70 0.68 -4.74 3.74
CA SER A 70 -0.25 -5.45 4.61
C SER A 70 -1.07 -4.44 5.44
N ASP A 71 -2.20 -4.86 5.97
CA ASP A 71 -3.07 -4.03 6.78
C ASP A 71 -2.52 -3.78 8.20
N GLY A 72 -1.54 -4.56 8.64
CA GLY A 72 -0.90 -4.42 9.95
C GLY A 72 -0.33 -3.04 10.21
N TYR A 73 0.18 -2.35 9.17
CA TYR A 73 0.74 -1.01 9.34
C TYR A 73 -0.31 0.02 9.80
N PHE A 74 -1.48 0.08 9.17
CA PHE A 74 -2.50 1.08 9.51
C PHE A 74 -3.51 0.59 10.56
N HIS A 75 -3.50 -0.70 10.90
CA HIS A 75 -4.29 -1.26 12.00
C HIS A 75 -3.56 -1.24 13.34
N GLN A 76 -2.25 -0.93 13.36
CA GLN A 76 -1.46 -0.87 14.59
C GLN A 76 -2.00 0.18 15.57
N PHE A 77 -2.17 -0.22 16.81
CA PHE A 77 -2.54 0.67 17.90
C PHE A 77 -1.32 1.37 18.49
N GLY A 78 -1.52 2.61 18.91
CA GLY A 78 -0.47 3.41 19.54
C GLY A 78 -0.87 4.87 19.69
N GLY A 79 0.13 5.73 19.88
CA GLY A 79 -0.04 7.15 20.17
C GLY A 79 -0.62 7.40 21.57
N GLU A 80 -0.81 8.66 21.89
CA GLU A 80 -1.26 9.10 23.22
C GLU A 80 -2.59 8.47 23.68
N PHE A 81 -3.51 8.20 22.75
CA PHE A 81 -4.85 7.68 23.04
C PHE A 81 -5.03 6.21 22.66
N ASN A 82 -3.94 5.49 22.39
CA ASN A 82 -3.96 4.08 21.97
C ASN A 82 -5.00 3.80 20.87
N LYS A 83 -4.95 4.57 19.78
CA LYS A 83 -5.84 4.42 18.62
C LYS A 83 -5.12 3.72 17.48
N LYS A 84 -5.88 3.25 16.48
CA LYS A 84 -5.29 2.75 15.22
C LYS A 84 -4.57 3.87 14.48
N PHE A 85 -3.42 3.55 13.85
CA PHE A 85 -2.69 4.51 13.00
C PHE A 85 -3.60 5.05 11.90
N SER A 86 -4.38 4.23 11.30
CA SER A 86 -5.38 4.47 10.25
C SER A 86 -4.82 4.67 8.84
N THR A 87 -5.61 4.26 7.86
CA THR A 87 -5.30 4.45 6.43
C THR A 87 -5.15 5.95 6.08
N LYS A 88 -5.88 6.83 6.77
CA LYS A 88 -5.76 8.28 6.53
C LYS A 88 -4.35 8.78 6.87
N LYS A 89 -3.85 8.48 8.07
CA LYS A 89 -2.49 8.86 8.48
C LYS A 89 -1.42 8.23 7.60
N PHE A 90 -1.63 6.97 7.18
CA PHE A 90 -0.72 6.30 6.26
C PHE A 90 -0.62 7.05 4.92
N LYS A 91 -1.75 7.46 4.34
CA LYS A 91 -1.78 8.27 3.11
C LYS A 91 -1.12 9.64 3.28
N GLU A 92 -1.37 10.32 4.39
CA GLU A 92 -0.72 11.59 4.72
C GLU A 92 0.80 11.43 4.82
N LEU A 93 1.28 10.37 5.48
CA LEU A 93 2.70 10.05 5.57
C LEU A 93 3.31 9.75 4.21
N LEU A 94 2.65 8.95 3.36
CA LEU A 94 3.14 8.68 2.01
C LEU A 94 3.27 9.97 1.17
N LEU A 95 2.30 10.88 1.26
CA LEU A 95 2.36 12.19 0.60
C LEU A 95 3.50 13.07 1.14
N GLU A 96 3.78 13.00 2.43
CA GLU A 96 4.87 13.77 3.04
C GLU A 96 6.25 13.30 2.55
N ILE A 97 6.42 11.97 2.41
CA ILE A 97 7.75 11.39 2.14
C ILE A 97 8.01 11.02 0.68
N HIS A 98 7.01 11.07 -0.23
CA HIS A 98 7.14 10.52 -1.59
C HIS A 98 8.23 11.16 -2.45
N SER A 99 8.61 12.41 -2.16
CA SER A 99 9.68 13.11 -2.86
C SER A 99 11.09 12.64 -2.47
N LEU A 100 11.21 12.00 -1.31
CA LEU A 100 12.49 11.48 -0.80
C LEU A 100 12.94 10.24 -1.60
N GLU A 101 14.22 9.89 -1.44
CA GLU A 101 14.74 8.61 -1.94
C GLU A 101 14.08 7.42 -1.21
N MET A 102 13.95 6.28 -1.90
CA MET A 102 13.25 5.10 -1.34
C MET A 102 13.86 4.60 -0.02
N SER A 103 15.18 4.73 0.15
CA SER A 103 15.87 4.41 1.41
C SER A 103 15.46 5.32 2.56
N GLU A 104 15.30 6.61 2.28
CA GLU A 104 14.86 7.61 3.27
C GLU A 104 13.38 7.41 3.60
N GLN A 105 12.54 7.13 2.60
CA GLN A 105 11.13 6.80 2.82
C GLN A 105 10.99 5.59 3.74
N LYS A 106 11.79 4.53 3.53
CA LYS A 106 11.82 3.36 4.41
C LYS A 106 12.12 3.75 5.86
N LEU A 107 13.16 4.58 6.07
CA LEU A 107 13.53 5.04 7.41
C LEU A 107 12.40 5.84 8.06
N LYS A 108 11.77 6.75 7.32
CA LYS A 108 10.63 7.55 7.81
C LYS A 108 9.43 6.68 8.19
N LEU A 109 9.09 5.69 7.38
CA LEU A 109 8.04 4.72 7.70
C LEU A 109 8.35 3.95 8.99
N GLN A 110 9.60 3.50 9.16
CA GLN A 110 10.05 2.79 10.36
C GLN A 110 10.03 3.69 11.60
N GLU A 111 10.61 4.89 11.53
CA GLU A 111 10.62 5.86 12.63
C GLU A 111 9.21 6.24 13.08
N THR A 112 8.34 6.56 12.11
CA THR A 112 6.95 6.93 12.39
C THR A 112 6.22 5.81 13.11
N MET A 113 6.37 4.57 12.66
CA MET A 113 5.70 3.44 13.27
C MET A 113 6.29 3.09 14.65
N THR A 114 7.62 3.16 14.81
CA THR A 114 8.28 2.95 16.10
C THR A 114 7.77 3.96 17.15
N ASN A 115 7.70 5.23 16.76
CA ASN A 115 7.19 6.29 17.65
C ASN A 115 5.69 6.11 17.94
N TRP A 116 4.92 5.64 16.94
CA TRP A 116 3.48 5.39 17.13
C TRP A 116 3.21 4.24 18.09
N ILE A 117 3.91 3.12 17.93
CA ILE A 117 3.81 1.94 18.79
C ILE A 117 4.18 2.30 20.24
N GLY A 118 5.29 3.04 20.42
CA GLY A 118 5.76 3.42 21.74
C GLY A 118 5.98 2.19 22.66
N THR A 119 5.20 2.11 23.72
CA THR A 119 5.25 0.99 24.69
C THR A 119 4.21 -0.11 24.40
N THR A 120 3.40 0.01 23.35
CA THR A 120 2.42 -1.02 22.99
C THR A 120 3.07 -2.17 22.23
N ASN A 121 2.35 -3.28 22.07
CA ASN A 121 2.84 -4.41 21.29
C ASN A 121 2.43 -4.29 19.83
N GLN A 122 3.28 -4.78 18.94
CA GLN A 122 2.89 -5.03 17.56
C GLN A 122 1.83 -6.13 17.54
N ILE A 123 0.73 -5.90 16.81
CA ILE A 123 -0.43 -6.81 16.80
C ILE A 123 -0.51 -7.67 15.52
N ASP A 124 0.16 -7.25 14.46
CA ASP A 124 0.15 -7.94 13.16
C ASP A 124 1.44 -7.67 12.39
N ASP A 125 1.69 -8.46 11.34
CA ASP A 125 2.84 -8.29 10.46
C ASP A 125 2.73 -7.03 9.61
N MET A 126 3.77 -6.22 9.62
CA MET A 126 3.82 -4.95 8.89
C MET A 126 4.76 -5.05 7.70
N LEU A 127 4.20 -5.07 6.51
CA LEU A 127 4.93 -5.02 5.25
C LEU A 127 4.52 -3.78 4.47
N VAL A 128 5.50 -3.00 4.02
CA VAL A 128 5.30 -1.94 3.02
C VAL A 128 6.36 -2.10 1.95
N ILE A 129 5.93 -2.23 0.71
CA ILE A 129 6.79 -2.26 -0.47
C ILE A 129 6.53 -0.99 -1.27
N GLY A 130 7.54 -0.13 -1.37
CA GLY A 130 7.52 1.08 -2.18
C GLY A 130 8.40 0.94 -3.42
N VAL A 131 7.91 1.40 -4.55
CA VAL A 131 8.64 1.41 -5.83
C VAL A 131 8.46 2.76 -6.50
N LYS A 132 9.56 3.36 -6.95
CA LYS A 132 9.57 4.58 -7.76
C LYS A 132 9.97 4.24 -9.19
N ILE A 133 9.16 4.67 -10.14
CA ILE A 133 9.37 4.45 -11.58
C ILE A 133 9.45 5.80 -12.27
N ASP A 134 10.47 5.93 -13.11
CA ASP A 134 10.69 7.06 -14.00
C ASP A 134 11.08 6.51 -15.37
N PHE A 135 10.31 6.82 -16.43
CA PHE A 135 10.52 6.33 -17.80
C PHE A 135 10.84 7.45 -18.76
#